data_e6b93764a0f5d5bd677c2731b6d4886c
#
_entry.id   e6b93764a0f5d5bd677c2731b6d4886c
#
_cell.length_a   1.000
_cell.length_b   1.000
_cell.length_c   1.000
_cell.angle_alpha   90.00
_cell.angle_beta   90.00
_cell.angle_gamma   90.00
#
_symmetry.space_group_name_H-M   'P 1'
#
loop_
_entity.id
_entity.type
_entity.pdbx_description
1 polymer ?
#
loop_
_entity_poly.entity_id
_entity_poly.type
_entity_poly.pdbx_seq_one_letter_code
_entity_poly.pdbx_strand_id
1 'polypeptide(L)'
;MSPQGGRSRAWWFIDTEAKGVNDHSRQRIVPLPEASAVLQGTSPAPQDSFRAGGADVVDPPPWAHEIIQGGMGAGVSGWKLARAVSLTGHLGVVSGLGLDVMVTRQLQRGDPTGDYRRALAHFPIPHIAQQVIDRYFVEGGISDGAPFRAVPQLVVHPSRESARLAVVTNFAEIFLAKEGHDGSIGVNYLEKTQMATPAVVYGAMLAGVDYVLMGAGVPAEIPRLLDAFACGSEGELTLAVQGCDAATAPSVSFSPESILGDAPPLPRPRFLAIVSSTMLATYLSREDRTRPDGFVVEGITAGGHSAPPRGRLRLEADG
;
A
#
# COMPACT_ATOMS: atom_id res chain seq x y z
N MET A 1 -20.75 -35.07 2.37
CA MET A 1 -19.57 -34.97 3.26
C MET A 1 -18.35 -34.82 2.35
N SER A 2 -17.92 -33.58 2.12
CA SER A 2 -16.69 -33.28 1.37
C SER A 2 -15.64 -32.80 2.36
N PRO A 3 -14.39 -33.24 2.24
CA PRO A 3 -13.32 -32.81 3.15
C PRO A 3 -12.90 -31.37 2.79
N GLN A 4 -13.00 -30.48 3.75
CA GLN A 4 -12.41 -29.15 3.68
C GLN A 4 -10.89 -29.31 3.75
N GLY A 5 -10.22 -29.17 2.62
CA GLY A 5 -8.77 -29.07 2.55
C GLY A 5 -8.32 -27.73 3.13
N GLY A 6 -7.79 -27.76 4.34
CA GLY A 6 -7.06 -26.63 4.91
C GLY A 6 -5.87 -26.31 4.04
N ARG A 7 -5.89 -25.15 3.37
CA ARG A 7 -4.74 -24.66 2.62
C ARG A 7 -3.70 -24.16 3.61
N SER A 8 -2.60 -24.87 3.74
CA SER A 8 -1.40 -24.35 4.41
C SER A 8 -0.91 -23.14 3.61
N ARG A 9 -1.02 -21.95 4.21
CA ARG A 9 -0.51 -20.70 3.61
C ARG A 9 0.95 -20.57 4.00
N ALA A 10 1.85 -20.72 3.06
CA ALA A 10 3.26 -20.42 3.24
C ALA A 10 3.47 -18.90 3.30
N TRP A 11 4.37 -18.45 4.16
CA TRP A 11 4.73 -17.05 4.34
C TRP A 11 6.06 -16.77 3.65
N TRP A 12 6.18 -15.63 2.99
CA TRP A 12 7.36 -15.26 2.23
C TRP A 12 7.90 -13.93 2.72
N PHE A 13 9.21 -13.85 2.84
CA PHE A 13 9.94 -12.62 3.12
C PHE A 13 10.75 -12.23 1.89
N ILE A 14 10.77 -10.95 1.58
CA ILE A 14 11.72 -10.38 0.64
C ILE A 14 12.81 -9.77 1.49
N ASP A 15 13.96 -10.45 1.57
CA ASP A 15 15.13 -9.97 2.27
C ASP A 15 15.93 -9.06 1.32
N THR A 16 16.16 -7.82 1.74
CA THR A 16 16.96 -6.85 0.99
C THR A 16 18.45 -6.88 1.38
N GLU A 17 18.88 -7.78 2.27
CA GLU A 17 20.27 -7.92 2.67
C GLU A 17 21.05 -8.86 1.75
N ALA A 18 21.74 -8.32 0.74
CA ALA A 18 22.83 -8.99 0.08
C ALA A 18 24.15 -8.55 0.74
N LYS A 19 24.70 -9.34 1.65
CA LYS A 19 26.09 -9.15 2.11
C LYS A 19 27.05 -9.64 1.03
N GLY A 20 27.77 -8.70 0.46
CA GLY A 20 29.10 -8.87 -0.12
C GLY A 20 29.20 -9.66 -1.41
N VAL A 21 29.68 -8.96 -2.42
CA VAL A 21 30.19 -9.31 -3.73
C VAL A 21 29.27 -8.87 -4.87
N ASN A 22 29.86 -8.11 -5.78
CA ASN A 22 29.35 -7.61 -7.04
C ASN A 22 28.51 -8.60 -7.89
N ASP A 23 27.32 -8.92 -7.42
CA ASP A 23 26.30 -9.58 -8.24
C ASP A 23 24.92 -8.99 -7.91
N HIS A 24 24.43 -8.13 -8.80
CA HIS A 24 23.19 -7.36 -8.65
C HIS A 24 21.93 -8.17 -8.93
N SER A 25 21.91 -9.49 -8.78
CA SER A 25 20.85 -10.28 -9.40
C SER A 25 20.07 -11.26 -8.54
N ARG A 26 20.17 -11.31 -7.20
CA ARG A 26 19.34 -12.29 -6.45
C ARG A 26 18.96 -11.83 -5.03
N GLN A 27 17.72 -11.34 -4.89
CA GLN A 27 17.01 -11.31 -3.62
C GLN A 27 16.46 -12.73 -3.34
N ARG A 28 16.70 -13.26 -2.14
CA ARG A 28 16.19 -14.58 -1.75
C ARG A 28 14.88 -14.45 -0.98
N ILE A 29 13.90 -15.24 -1.37
CA ILE A 29 12.64 -15.42 -0.64
C ILE A 29 12.83 -16.57 0.35
N VAL A 30 12.59 -16.35 1.64
CA VAL A 30 12.76 -17.36 2.69
C VAL A 30 11.42 -17.66 3.37
N PRO A 31 11.03 -18.95 3.53
CA PRO A 31 9.81 -19.31 4.26
C PRO A 31 9.98 -19.19 5.78
N LEU A 32 8.92 -18.78 6.49
CA LEU A 32 8.88 -18.85 7.96
C LEU A 32 8.56 -20.27 8.45
N PRO A 33 9.19 -20.74 9.54
CA PRO A 33 8.78 -21.97 10.19
C PRO A 33 7.39 -21.84 10.84
N GLU A 34 6.62 -22.93 10.84
CA GLU A 34 5.29 -22.98 11.44
C GLU A 34 5.30 -22.54 12.92
N ALA A 35 4.35 -21.71 13.30
CA ALA A 35 4.25 -21.08 14.61
C ALA A 35 4.07 -22.05 15.80
N SER A 36 3.91 -23.35 15.56
CA SER A 36 3.70 -24.37 16.60
C SER A 36 4.97 -24.77 17.38
N ALA A 37 6.16 -24.44 16.91
CA ALA A 37 7.44 -24.88 17.53
C ALA A 37 7.98 -23.91 18.61
N VAL A 38 7.38 -22.75 18.81
CA VAL A 38 7.95 -21.67 19.66
C VAL A 38 7.37 -21.66 21.08
N LEU A 39 6.44 -22.53 21.44
CA LEU A 39 5.75 -22.48 22.75
C LEU A 39 6.28 -23.48 23.80
N GLN A 40 7.34 -24.21 23.55
CA GLN A 40 7.98 -25.02 24.61
C GLN A 40 9.34 -24.44 24.98
N GLY A 41 9.32 -23.60 26.02
CA GLY A 41 10.49 -22.95 26.54
C GLY A 41 11.41 -23.89 27.27
N THR A 42 12.65 -23.93 26.83
CA THR A 42 13.83 -24.05 27.68
C THR A 42 14.99 -23.41 26.93
N SER A 43 15.50 -22.30 27.47
CA SER A 43 16.64 -21.57 26.95
C SER A 43 17.95 -22.30 27.31
N PRO A 44 18.88 -22.43 26.37
CA PRO A 44 20.25 -22.08 26.63
C PRO A 44 20.79 -21.03 25.64
N ALA A 45 21.80 -20.28 26.11
CA ALA A 45 22.42 -19.15 25.43
C ALA A 45 23.00 -19.51 24.04
N PRO A 46 23.06 -18.51 23.14
CA PRO A 46 23.46 -18.75 21.76
C PRO A 46 24.99 -18.96 21.66
N GLN A 47 25.36 -20.11 21.19
CA GLN A 47 26.66 -20.33 20.57
C GLN A 47 26.50 -20.56 19.09
N ASP A 48 27.30 -19.82 18.33
CA ASP A 48 27.45 -19.82 16.88
C ASP A 48 27.19 -21.17 16.21
N SER A 49 26.16 -21.21 15.35
CA SER A 49 26.17 -21.95 14.08
C SER A 49 24.76 -21.88 13.43
N PHE A 50 24.47 -20.86 12.64
CA PHE A 50 23.45 -20.97 11.61
C PHE A 50 23.97 -21.93 10.52
N ARG A 51 23.92 -23.23 10.80
CA ARG A 51 23.88 -24.22 9.73
C ARG A 51 22.48 -24.21 9.14
N ALA A 52 22.41 -23.82 7.90
CA ALA A 52 21.22 -24.00 7.06
C ALA A 52 20.86 -25.49 7.04
N GLY A 53 20.00 -25.92 7.96
CA GLY A 53 19.24 -27.15 7.79
C GLY A 53 18.37 -26.96 6.57
N GLY A 54 18.38 -27.91 5.62
CA GLY A 54 17.60 -27.86 4.40
C GLY A 54 16.12 -27.71 4.71
N ALA A 55 15.65 -26.49 4.77
CA ALA A 55 14.23 -26.20 4.61
C ALA A 55 13.91 -26.51 3.15
N ASP A 56 12.92 -27.35 2.91
CA ASP A 56 12.39 -27.57 1.58
C ASP A 56 12.12 -26.21 0.96
N VAL A 57 12.79 -25.90 -0.14
CA VAL A 57 12.59 -24.68 -0.90
C VAL A 57 11.19 -24.79 -1.49
N VAL A 58 10.22 -24.17 -0.81
CA VAL A 58 8.86 -24.10 -1.35
C VAL A 58 8.88 -23.05 -2.46
N ASP A 59 8.45 -23.45 -3.66
CA ASP A 59 8.36 -22.52 -4.78
C ASP A 59 7.54 -21.30 -4.42
N PRO A 60 8.00 -20.08 -4.80
CA PRO A 60 7.24 -18.87 -4.55
C PRO A 60 5.85 -18.97 -5.17
N PRO A 61 4.82 -18.44 -4.52
CA PRO A 61 3.49 -18.46 -5.08
C PRO A 61 3.49 -17.70 -6.42
N PRO A 62 2.65 -18.08 -7.38
CA PRO A 62 2.66 -17.54 -8.75
C PRO A 62 2.40 -16.01 -8.81
N TRP A 63 2.00 -15.41 -7.69
CA TRP A 63 1.79 -13.97 -7.56
C TRP A 63 2.99 -13.23 -6.92
N ALA A 64 4.04 -13.94 -6.48
CA ALA A 64 5.24 -13.30 -5.93
C ALA A 64 6.09 -12.74 -7.07
N HIS A 65 6.55 -11.53 -6.90
CA HIS A 65 7.44 -10.86 -7.83
C HIS A 65 8.90 -10.97 -7.35
N GLU A 66 9.80 -11.22 -8.28
CA GLU A 66 11.25 -11.26 -7.98
C GLU A 66 11.76 -9.88 -7.59
N ILE A 67 11.21 -8.81 -8.19
CA ILE A 67 11.56 -7.43 -7.89
C ILE A 67 10.29 -6.64 -7.58
N ILE A 68 10.32 -5.88 -6.51
CA ILE A 68 9.30 -4.91 -6.15
C ILE A 68 9.95 -3.52 -6.10
N GLN A 69 9.54 -2.63 -6.99
CA GLN A 69 10.01 -1.25 -6.94
C GLN A 69 9.36 -0.53 -5.75
N GLY A 70 10.15 0.14 -4.92
CA GLY A 70 9.64 0.88 -3.77
C GLY A 70 8.76 2.06 -4.19
N GLY A 71 7.51 2.08 -3.74
CA GLY A 71 6.56 3.17 -3.98
C GLY A 71 6.81 4.34 -3.03
N MET A 72 8.00 4.94 -3.08
CA MET A 72 8.46 5.94 -2.13
C MET A 72 8.55 7.33 -2.77
N GLY A 73 8.21 8.36 -2.00
CA GLY A 73 8.28 9.75 -2.42
C GLY A 73 7.09 10.20 -3.27
N ALA A 74 6.29 11.13 -2.73
CA ALA A 74 5.20 11.76 -3.46
C ALA A 74 5.73 12.45 -4.74
N GLY A 75 5.18 12.05 -5.89
CA GLY A 75 5.62 12.57 -7.19
C GLY A 75 6.93 12.00 -7.73
N VAL A 76 7.64 11.17 -6.98
CA VAL A 76 8.86 10.47 -7.45
C VAL A 76 8.47 9.10 -8.00
N SER A 77 7.88 8.23 -7.16
CA SER A 77 7.32 6.95 -7.60
C SER A 77 5.90 7.15 -8.14
N GLY A 78 5.78 7.82 -9.27
CA GLY A 78 4.50 8.04 -9.94
C GLY A 78 4.19 6.94 -10.96
N TRP A 79 3.05 7.09 -11.63
CA TRP A 79 2.54 6.11 -12.59
C TRP A 79 3.53 5.75 -13.71
N LYS A 80 4.36 6.70 -14.18
CA LYS A 80 5.35 6.46 -15.26
C LYS A 80 6.40 5.45 -14.84
N LEU A 81 6.94 5.59 -13.62
CA LEU A 81 7.93 4.66 -13.08
C LEU A 81 7.29 3.29 -12.80
N ALA A 82 6.15 3.28 -12.11
CA ALA A 82 5.45 2.04 -11.81
C ALA A 82 5.10 1.26 -13.09
N ARG A 83 4.57 1.93 -14.11
CA ARG A 83 4.30 1.36 -15.42
C ARG A 83 5.55 0.78 -16.08
N ALA A 84 6.66 1.52 -16.09
CA ALA A 84 7.90 1.07 -16.71
C ALA A 84 8.41 -0.21 -16.06
N VAL A 85 8.36 -0.31 -14.74
CA VAL A 85 8.75 -1.51 -13.98
C VAL A 85 7.79 -2.67 -14.26
N SER A 86 6.48 -2.41 -14.26
CA SER A 86 5.48 -3.44 -14.52
C SER A 86 5.59 -4.06 -15.91
N LEU A 87 5.93 -3.25 -16.92
CA LEU A 87 6.18 -3.72 -18.29
C LEU A 87 7.40 -4.67 -18.40
N THR A 88 8.29 -4.68 -17.41
CA THR A 88 9.41 -5.64 -17.33
C THR A 88 9.06 -6.94 -16.61
N GLY A 89 7.79 -7.14 -16.22
CA GLY A 89 7.32 -8.34 -15.51
C GLY A 89 7.49 -8.27 -13.99
N HIS A 90 7.88 -7.11 -13.45
CA HIS A 90 8.06 -6.88 -12.02
C HIS A 90 6.93 -6.05 -11.40
N LEU A 91 6.88 -5.94 -10.08
CA LEU A 91 5.87 -5.13 -9.42
C LEU A 91 6.25 -3.66 -9.41
N GLY A 92 5.60 -2.86 -10.24
CA GLY A 92 5.70 -1.41 -10.21
C GLY A 92 4.77 -0.83 -9.15
N VAL A 93 5.28 0.05 -8.26
CA VAL A 93 4.51 0.57 -7.14
C VAL A 93 4.44 2.10 -7.16
N VAL A 94 3.23 2.61 -7.16
CA VAL A 94 2.94 4.05 -7.06
C VAL A 94 3.02 4.50 -5.60
N SER A 95 3.59 5.68 -5.33
CA SER A 95 3.42 6.34 -4.03
C SER A 95 2.03 6.97 -3.97
N GLY A 96 1.15 6.43 -3.12
CA GLY A 96 -0.22 6.91 -2.95
C GLY A 96 -0.35 8.19 -2.09
N LEU A 97 0.77 8.78 -1.67
CA LEU A 97 0.76 9.92 -0.77
C LEU A 97 0.59 11.24 -1.52
N GLY A 98 -0.40 12.04 -1.12
CA GLY A 98 -0.62 13.40 -1.63
C GLY A 98 -1.00 13.46 -3.12
N LEU A 99 -1.62 12.42 -3.65
CA LEU A 99 -2.05 12.37 -5.05
C LEU A 99 -3.12 13.42 -5.37
N ASP A 100 -3.95 13.79 -4.41
CA ASP A 100 -4.91 14.89 -4.52
C ASP A 100 -4.22 16.21 -4.85
N VAL A 101 -3.13 16.53 -4.16
CA VAL A 101 -2.32 17.72 -4.44
C VAL A 101 -1.57 17.59 -5.77
N MET A 102 -0.98 16.43 -6.03
CA MET A 102 -0.17 16.22 -7.23
C MET A 102 -1.01 16.32 -8.50
N VAL A 103 -2.07 15.54 -8.60
CA VAL A 103 -2.92 15.49 -9.79
C VAL A 103 -3.56 16.86 -10.06
N THR A 104 -4.09 17.51 -9.01
CA THR A 104 -4.69 18.83 -9.16
C THR A 104 -3.68 19.90 -9.60
N ARG A 105 -2.42 19.81 -9.15
CA ARG A 105 -1.36 20.71 -9.62
C ARG A 105 -0.98 20.43 -11.09
N GLN A 106 -0.97 19.18 -11.52
CA GLN A 106 -0.73 18.86 -12.93
C GLN A 106 -1.85 19.38 -13.82
N LEU A 107 -3.10 19.27 -13.40
CA LEU A 107 -4.24 19.90 -14.11
C LEU A 107 -4.09 21.42 -14.19
N GLN A 108 -3.70 22.08 -13.10
CA GLN A 108 -3.47 23.52 -13.07
C GLN A 108 -2.24 23.97 -13.89
N ARG A 109 -1.29 23.06 -14.13
CA ARG A 109 -0.19 23.29 -15.08
C ARG A 109 -0.57 23.04 -16.54
N GLY A 110 -1.87 22.80 -16.80
CA GLY A 110 -2.41 22.61 -18.13
C GLY A 110 -2.42 21.16 -18.61
N ASP A 111 -1.95 20.19 -17.80
CA ASP A 111 -1.86 18.79 -18.19
C ASP A 111 -1.34 18.62 -19.63
N PRO A 112 -0.10 19.03 -19.94
CA PRO A 112 0.38 19.24 -21.31
C PRO A 112 0.31 17.99 -22.19
N THR A 113 0.44 16.81 -21.59
CA THR A 113 0.34 15.52 -22.30
C THR A 113 -1.08 14.97 -22.33
N GLY A 114 -2.02 15.60 -21.61
CA GLY A 114 -3.42 15.16 -21.51
C GLY A 114 -3.61 13.87 -20.71
N ASP A 115 -2.57 13.40 -20.01
CA ASP A 115 -2.59 12.12 -19.32
C ASP A 115 -3.67 12.08 -18.23
N TYR A 116 -3.73 13.08 -17.37
CA TYR A 116 -4.72 13.10 -16.28
C TYR A 116 -6.14 13.32 -16.78
N ARG A 117 -6.35 14.16 -17.78
CA ARG A 117 -7.68 14.30 -18.41
C ARG A 117 -8.14 13.00 -19.06
N ARG A 118 -7.23 12.27 -19.72
CA ARG A 118 -7.51 10.94 -20.27
C ARG A 118 -7.91 9.96 -19.16
N ALA A 119 -7.16 9.89 -18.07
CA ALA A 119 -7.49 9.03 -16.94
C ALA A 119 -8.85 9.38 -16.33
N LEU A 120 -9.12 10.66 -16.12
CA LEU A 120 -10.38 11.17 -15.59
C LEU A 120 -11.58 10.85 -16.48
N ALA A 121 -11.39 10.80 -17.80
CA ALA A 121 -12.42 10.38 -18.75
C ALA A 121 -12.85 8.92 -18.59
N HIS A 122 -11.98 8.07 -17.98
CA HIS A 122 -12.29 6.67 -17.68
C HIS A 122 -12.82 6.46 -16.25
N PHE A 123 -12.96 7.52 -15.46
CA PHE A 123 -13.55 7.39 -14.13
C PHE A 123 -15.01 6.93 -14.22
N PRO A 124 -15.45 5.92 -13.43
CA PRO A 124 -16.77 5.31 -13.58
C PRO A 124 -17.95 6.27 -13.47
N ILE A 125 -17.75 7.42 -12.80
CA ILE A 125 -18.80 8.43 -12.60
C ILE A 125 -18.37 9.73 -13.28
N PRO A 126 -18.72 9.93 -14.57
CA PRO A 126 -18.20 11.02 -15.39
C PRO A 126 -18.42 12.42 -14.80
N HIS A 127 -19.57 12.66 -14.16
CA HIS A 127 -19.86 13.98 -13.61
C HIS A 127 -18.96 14.37 -12.43
N ILE A 128 -18.48 13.38 -11.63
CA ILE A 128 -17.53 13.64 -10.53
C ILE A 128 -16.14 13.97 -11.10
N ALA A 129 -15.69 13.23 -12.11
CA ALA A 129 -14.43 13.53 -12.80
C ALA A 129 -14.50 14.92 -13.48
N GLN A 130 -15.63 15.25 -14.09
CA GLN A 130 -15.82 16.57 -14.71
C GLN A 130 -15.77 17.71 -13.70
N GLN A 131 -16.35 17.54 -12.49
CA GLN A 131 -16.23 18.53 -11.41
C GLN A 131 -14.77 18.78 -11.01
N VAL A 132 -13.91 17.74 -11.04
CA VAL A 132 -12.47 17.91 -10.76
C VAL A 132 -11.79 18.67 -11.89
N ILE A 133 -12.11 18.36 -13.16
CA ILE A 133 -11.60 19.08 -14.32
C ILE A 133 -12.02 20.55 -14.27
N ASP A 134 -13.31 20.84 -14.11
CA ASP A 134 -13.85 22.21 -14.09
C ASP A 134 -13.22 23.06 -12.97
N ARG A 135 -12.89 22.41 -11.87
CA ARG A 135 -12.30 23.11 -10.72
C ARG A 135 -10.80 23.37 -10.83
N TYR A 136 -10.04 22.44 -11.41
CA TYR A 136 -8.59 22.47 -11.32
C TYR A 136 -7.87 22.56 -12.67
N PHE A 137 -8.50 22.19 -13.77
CA PHE A 137 -7.84 22.29 -15.06
C PHE A 137 -7.78 23.76 -15.52
N VAL A 138 -6.60 24.17 -15.98
CA VAL A 138 -6.37 25.49 -16.59
C VAL A 138 -5.75 25.26 -17.96
N GLU A 139 -6.47 25.63 -19.01
CA GLU A 139 -5.95 25.52 -20.38
C GLU A 139 -4.69 26.40 -20.53
N GLY A 140 -3.62 25.80 -21.06
CA GLY A 140 -2.32 26.45 -21.15
C GLY A 140 -1.54 26.58 -19.84
N GLY A 141 -2.15 26.22 -18.72
CA GLY A 141 -1.55 26.29 -17.39
C GLY A 141 -1.69 27.65 -16.69
N ILE A 142 -1.48 27.66 -15.38
CA ILE A 142 -1.43 28.91 -14.59
C ILE A 142 -0.15 29.68 -14.96
N SER A 143 -0.17 31.01 -14.83
CA SER A 143 0.99 31.88 -15.06
C SER A 143 2.14 31.52 -14.09
N ASP A 144 3.37 31.74 -14.55
CA ASP A 144 4.56 31.54 -13.71
C ASP A 144 4.49 32.35 -12.41
N GLY A 145 4.73 31.65 -11.30
CA GLY A 145 4.66 32.25 -9.96
C GLY A 145 3.24 32.40 -9.40
N ALA A 146 2.19 32.09 -10.15
CA ALA A 146 0.83 32.10 -9.60
C ALA A 146 0.63 30.99 -8.57
N PRO A 147 -0.09 31.27 -7.46
CA PRO A 147 -0.37 30.25 -6.47
C PRO A 147 -1.33 29.18 -7.02
N PHE A 148 -1.06 27.92 -6.68
CA PHE A 148 -2.00 26.83 -6.96
C PHE A 148 -3.27 26.99 -6.13
N ARG A 149 -4.41 26.66 -6.71
CA ARG A 149 -5.65 26.48 -5.97
C ARG A 149 -5.48 25.33 -5.00
N ALA A 150 -5.76 25.60 -3.72
CA ALA A 150 -5.66 24.62 -2.66
C ALA A 150 -6.68 23.49 -2.83
N VAL A 151 -6.32 22.30 -2.34
CA VAL A 151 -7.23 21.16 -2.21
C VAL A 151 -7.89 21.16 -0.83
N PRO A 152 -9.14 20.65 -0.69
CA PRO A 152 -9.77 20.50 0.62
C PRO A 152 -9.03 19.44 1.43
N GLN A 153 -8.81 19.71 2.72
CA GLN A 153 -8.10 18.81 3.61
C GLN A 153 -8.95 17.57 3.96
N LEU A 154 -8.29 16.42 4.06
CA LEU A 154 -8.85 15.22 4.63
C LEU A 154 -8.70 15.28 6.16
N VAL A 155 -9.83 15.27 6.85
CA VAL A 155 -9.96 15.33 8.30
C VAL A 155 -10.72 14.10 8.80
N VAL A 156 -10.93 13.96 10.12
CA VAL A 156 -11.65 12.80 10.70
C VAL A 156 -13.04 12.61 10.08
N HIS A 157 -13.75 13.71 9.83
CA HIS A 157 -15.02 13.71 9.09
C HIS A 157 -14.83 14.48 7.78
N PRO A 158 -14.32 13.80 6.73
CA PRO A 158 -14.00 14.46 5.47
C PRO A 158 -15.29 14.96 4.78
N SER A 159 -15.18 16.12 4.15
CA SER A 159 -16.27 16.56 3.30
C SER A 159 -16.43 15.62 2.11
N ARG A 160 -17.63 15.53 1.56
CA ARG A 160 -17.87 14.71 0.34
C ARG A 160 -16.93 15.13 -0.80
N GLU A 161 -16.60 16.41 -0.89
CA GLU A 161 -15.67 16.93 -1.87
C GLU A 161 -14.24 16.42 -1.67
N SER A 162 -13.69 16.48 -0.45
CA SER A 162 -12.35 15.99 -0.15
C SER A 162 -12.24 14.48 -0.36
N ALA A 163 -13.26 13.72 0.07
CA ALA A 163 -13.30 12.27 -0.14
C ALA A 163 -13.36 11.90 -1.64
N ARG A 164 -14.22 12.57 -2.42
CA ARG A 164 -14.30 12.37 -3.88
C ARG A 164 -13.01 12.70 -4.58
N LEU A 165 -12.37 13.81 -4.22
CA LEU A 165 -11.09 14.20 -4.81
C LEU A 165 -10.02 13.14 -4.53
N ALA A 166 -9.93 12.62 -3.30
CA ALA A 166 -9.00 11.56 -2.93
C ALA A 166 -9.23 10.28 -3.76
N VAL A 167 -10.48 9.86 -3.92
CA VAL A 167 -10.85 8.70 -4.76
C VAL A 167 -10.43 8.93 -6.21
N VAL A 168 -10.84 10.04 -6.80
CA VAL A 168 -10.62 10.35 -8.23
C VAL A 168 -9.15 10.45 -8.58
N THR A 169 -8.34 11.05 -7.71
CA THR A 169 -6.91 11.25 -7.97
C THR A 169 -6.11 9.96 -7.81
N ASN A 170 -6.47 9.11 -6.85
CA ASN A 170 -5.87 7.79 -6.72
C ASN A 170 -6.29 6.86 -7.87
N PHE A 171 -7.55 6.92 -8.28
CA PHE A 171 -7.98 6.22 -9.49
C PHE A 171 -7.14 6.64 -10.71
N ALA A 172 -6.99 7.94 -10.95
CA ALA A 172 -6.28 8.44 -12.13
C ALA A 172 -4.82 7.96 -12.19
N GLU A 173 -4.12 7.99 -11.07
CA GLU A 173 -2.72 7.59 -11.01
C GLU A 173 -2.55 6.07 -11.25
N ILE A 174 -3.41 5.25 -10.65
CA ILE A 174 -3.37 3.79 -10.86
C ILE A 174 -3.86 3.41 -12.25
N PHE A 175 -4.89 4.07 -12.78
CA PHE A 175 -5.35 3.86 -14.15
C PHE A 175 -4.21 4.08 -15.15
N LEU A 176 -3.50 5.20 -15.06
CA LEU A 176 -2.36 5.50 -15.94
C LEU A 176 -1.22 4.49 -15.78
N ALA A 177 -0.98 4.00 -14.57
CA ALA A 177 0.01 2.97 -14.35
C ALA A 177 -0.36 1.64 -15.02
N LYS A 178 -1.65 1.29 -15.06
CA LYS A 178 -2.19 0.03 -15.63
C LYS A 178 -2.59 0.13 -17.11
N GLU A 179 -2.66 1.32 -17.67
CA GLU A 179 -3.21 1.54 -19.00
C GLU A 179 -2.47 0.75 -20.09
N GLY A 180 -3.18 -0.13 -20.80
CA GLY A 180 -2.69 -0.85 -21.99
C GLY A 180 -1.71 -1.98 -21.73
N HIS A 181 -1.67 -2.57 -20.53
CA HIS A 181 -0.92 -3.78 -20.21
C HIS A 181 -1.52 -4.54 -19.03
N ASP A 182 -1.17 -5.82 -18.90
CA ASP A 182 -1.65 -6.75 -17.87
C ASP A 182 -0.64 -6.95 -16.72
N GLY A 183 0.46 -6.20 -16.70
CA GLY A 183 1.47 -6.29 -15.65
C GLY A 183 0.96 -5.77 -14.31
N SER A 184 1.53 -6.26 -13.22
CA SER A 184 1.08 -5.95 -11.86
C SER A 184 1.47 -4.55 -11.42
N ILE A 185 0.53 -3.83 -10.83
CA ILE A 185 0.70 -2.50 -10.24
C ILE A 185 0.31 -2.53 -8.77
N GLY A 186 1.18 -1.96 -7.93
CA GLY A 186 0.92 -1.72 -6.52
C GLY A 186 0.79 -0.24 -6.20
N VAL A 187 0.28 0.04 -5.00
CA VAL A 187 0.29 1.36 -4.40
C VAL A 187 0.79 1.27 -2.96
N ASN A 188 1.67 2.19 -2.58
CA ASN A 188 2.21 2.26 -1.22
C ASN A 188 1.62 3.45 -0.47
N TYR A 189 1.05 3.18 0.70
CA TYR A 189 0.54 4.18 1.63
C TYR A 189 1.33 4.17 2.94
N LEU A 190 1.21 5.25 3.70
CA LEU A 190 1.75 5.35 5.05
C LEU A 190 0.65 5.14 6.08
N GLU A 191 0.87 4.26 7.04
CA GLU A 191 -0.07 4.05 8.15
C GLU A 191 -0.35 5.35 8.91
N LYS A 192 0.63 6.24 9.02
CA LYS A 192 0.50 7.55 9.70
C LYS A 192 -0.49 8.53 9.04
N THR A 193 -0.93 8.28 7.82
CA THR A 193 -1.89 9.14 7.09
C THR A 193 -3.31 8.58 7.14
N GLN A 194 -3.72 8.10 8.31
CA GLN A 194 -4.95 7.32 8.53
C GLN A 194 -6.23 7.98 8.00
N MET A 195 -6.38 9.30 8.15
CA MET A 195 -7.59 10.02 7.72
C MET A 195 -7.87 9.95 6.22
N ALA A 196 -6.83 9.80 5.41
CA ALA A 196 -6.98 9.68 3.96
C ALA A 196 -7.22 8.24 3.50
N THR A 197 -6.73 7.27 4.28
CA THR A 197 -6.55 5.88 3.86
C THR A 197 -7.81 5.24 3.26
N PRO A 198 -9.02 5.32 3.85
CA PRO A 198 -10.17 4.66 3.26
C PRO A 198 -10.51 5.17 1.85
N ALA A 199 -10.54 6.49 1.65
CA ALA A 199 -10.88 7.08 0.37
C ALA A 199 -9.82 6.81 -0.71
N VAL A 200 -8.53 6.92 -0.37
CA VAL A 200 -7.43 6.72 -1.35
C VAL A 200 -7.31 5.25 -1.75
N VAL A 201 -7.47 4.33 -0.80
CA VAL A 201 -7.46 2.88 -1.08
C VAL A 201 -8.62 2.50 -1.98
N TYR A 202 -9.83 3.02 -1.71
CA TYR A 202 -10.98 2.76 -2.56
C TYR A 202 -10.77 3.26 -4.00
N GLY A 203 -10.20 4.44 -4.16
CA GLY A 203 -9.86 5.00 -5.49
C GLY A 203 -8.88 4.12 -6.27
N ALA A 204 -7.85 3.58 -5.60
CA ALA A 204 -6.92 2.65 -6.20
C ALA A 204 -7.59 1.31 -6.58
N MET A 205 -8.50 0.80 -5.73
CA MET A 205 -9.26 -0.43 -6.02
C MET A 205 -10.20 -0.26 -7.22
N LEU A 206 -10.84 0.91 -7.38
CA LEU A 206 -11.65 1.22 -8.56
C LEU A 206 -10.86 1.16 -9.86
N ALA A 207 -9.58 1.51 -9.83
CA ALA A 207 -8.69 1.41 -10.98
C ALA A 207 -8.07 0.01 -11.15
N GLY A 208 -8.44 -0.95 -10.30
CA GLY A 208 -7.99 -2.33 -10.38
C GLY A 208 -6.53 -2.53 -9.95
N VAL A 209 -6.08 -1.84 -8.90
CA VAL A 209 -4.76 -2.05 -8.31
C VAL A 209 -4.60 -3.51 -7.86
N ASP A 210 -3.42 -4.11 -8.10
CA ASP A 210 -3.18 -5.51 -7.78
C ASP A 210 -2.65 -5.70 -6.35
N TYR A 211 -1.89 -4.71 -5.85
CA TYR A 211 -1.25 -4.75 -4.53
C TYR A 211 -1.42 -3.43 -3.78
N VAL A 212 -1.71 -3.53 -2.50
CA VAL A 212 -1.61 -2.42 -1.54
C VAL A 212 -0.45 -2.73 -0.59
N LEU A 213 0.49 -1.80 -0.47
CA LEU A 213 1.60 -1.87 0.45
C LEU A 213 1.42 -0.81 1.53
N MET A 214 1.73 -1.14 2.79
CA MET A 214 1.68 -0.16 3.86
C MET A 214 2.69 -0.48 4.96
N GLY A 215 3.39 0.54 5.40
CA GLY A 215 4.36 0.50 6.49
C GLY A 215 4.34 1.76 7.35
N ALA A 216 5.42 2.00 8.06
CA ALA A 216 5.62 3.14 8.95
C ALA A 216 4.62 3.19 10.13
N GLY A 217 4.10 2.02 10.55
CA GLY A 217 3.15 1.85 11.64
C GLY A 217 2.69 0.42 11.80
N VAL A 218 1.47 0.20 12.31
CA VAL A 218 0.86 -1.11 12.53
C VAL A 218 -0.42 -1.23 11.70
N PRO A 219 -0.34 -1.64 10.43
CA PRO A 219 -1.46 -1.61 9.51
C PRO A 219 -2.42 -2.81 9.68
N ALA A 220 -2.83 -3.10 10.92
CA ALA A 220 -3.62 -4.29 11.28
C ALA A 220 -5.06 -4.27 10.74
N GLU A 221 -5.62 -3.09 10.46
CA GLU A 221 -7.00 -2.97 10.00
C GLU A 221 -7.14 -2.94 8.47
N ILE A 222 -6.03 -2.87 7.73
CA ILE A 222 -6.05 -2.78 6.28
C ILE A 222 -6.67 -4.01 5.61
N PRO A 223 -6.37 -5.27 6.01
CA PRO A 223 -7.05 -6.43 5.41
C PRO A 223 -8.57 -6.34 5.49
N ARG A 224 -9.10 -5.95 6.67
CA ARG A 224 -10.54 -5.77 6.88
C ARG A 224 -11.12 -4.65 6.02
N LEU A 225 -10.40 -3.55 5.86
CA LEU A 225 -10.79 -2.44 5.00
C LEU A 225 -10.91 -2.89 3.53
N LEU A 226 -9.92 -3.62 3.03
CA LEU A 226 -9.92 -4.16 1.67
C LEU A 226 -11.06 -5.17 1.44
N ASP A 227 -11.33 -6.03 2.44
CA ASP A 227 -12.42 -6.99 2.39
C ASP A 227 -13.79 -6.28 2.32
N ALA A 228 -13.99 -5.23 3.13
CA ALA A 228 -15.21 -4.44 3.12
C ALA A 228 -15.45 -3.79 1.75
N PHE A 229 -14.43 -3.14 1.19
CA PHE A 229 -14.53 -2.51 -0.13
C PHE A 229 -14.71 -3.51 -1.27
N ALA A 230 -14.10 -4.69 -1.18
CA ALA A 230 -14.30 -5.74 -2.16
C ALA A 230 -15.75 -6.24 -2.19
N CYS A 231 -16.46 -6.18 -1.06
CA CYS A 231 -17.89 -6.49 -0.97
C CYS A 231 -18.80 -5.29 -1.24
N GLY A 232 -18.28 -4.12 -1.59
CA GLY A 232 -19.07 -2.90 -1.77
C GLY A 232 -19.58 -2.27 -0.47
N SER A 233 -19.05 -2.71 0.69
CA SER A 233 -19.46 -2.24 2.01
C SER A 233 -18.66 -1.02 2.47
N GLU A 234 -19.18 -0.31 3.48
CA GLU A 234 -18.46 0.75 4.17
C GLU A 234 -17.19 0.20 4.84
N GLY A 235 -16.07 0.91 4.65
CA GLY A 235 -14.80 0.63 5.31
C GLY A 235 -14.51 1.66 6.39
N GLU A 236 -13.95 1.20 7.52
CA GLU A 236 -13.64 2.03 8.69
C GLU A 236 -12.24 1.71 9.22
N LEU A 237 -11.54 2.74 9.68
CA LEU A 237 -10.27 2.63 10.40
C LEU A 237 -10.34 3.39 11.72
N THR A 238 -9.85 2.75 12.78
CA THR A 238 -9.64 3.39 14.08
C THR A 238 -8.39 4.26 14.03
N LEU A 239 -8.50 5.53 14.45
CA LEU A 239 -7.38 6.47 14.44
C LEU A 239 -6.52 6.28 15.69
N ALA A 240 -5.21 6.15 15.50
CA ALA A 240 -4.25 6.12 16.60
C ALA A 240 -4.04 7.55 17.15
N VAL A 241 -4.74 7.91 18.22
CA VAL A 241 -4.63 9.22 18.87
C VAL A 241 -3.91 9.07 20.21
N GLN A 242 -2.85 9.85 20.40
CA GLN A 242 -2.10 9.83 21.65
C GLN A 242 -2.99 10.23 22.84
N GLY A 243 -3.03 9.41 23.87
CA GLY A 243 -3.83 9.65 25.07
C GLY A 243 -5.29 9.18 24.99
N CYS A 244 -5.71 8.59 23.87
CA CYS A 244 -7.02 7.93 23.77
C CYS A 244 -6.88 6.41 23.96
N ASP A 245 -7.85 5.82 24.66
CA ASP A 245 -8.01 4.37 24.70
C ASP A 245 -8.64 3.87 23.40
N ALA A 246 -8.39 2.62 23.03
CA ALA A 246 -8.96 2.01 21.82
C ALA A 246 -10.51 2.07 21.78
N ALA A 247 -11.18 2.07 22.94
CA ALA A 247 -12.64 2.15 23.04
C ALA A 247 -13.20 3.57 22.81
N THR A 248 -12.37 4.61 22.93
CA THR A 248 -12.74 6.02 22.77
C THR A 248 -12.03 6.70 21.60
N ALA A 249 -11.15 5.98 20.92
CA ALA A 249 -10.45 6.49 19.76
C ALA A 249 -11.45 6.81 18.64
N PRO A 250 -11.31 7.99 17.99
CA PRO A 250 -12.14 8.30 16.84
C PRO A 250 -11.83 7.36 15.67
N SER A 251 -12.78 7.22 14.77
CA SER A 251 -12.62 6.46 13.53
C SER A 251 -12.84 7.36 12.32
N VAL A 252 -12.31 6.93 11.18
CA VAL A 252 -12.62 7.47 9.87
C VAL A 252 -13.27 6.39 9.02
N SER A 253 -14.39 6.71 8.42
CA SER A 253 -15.12 5.78 7.55
C SER A 253 -15.27 6.34 6.13
N PHE A 254 -15.47 5.43 5.18
CA PHE A 254 -15.78 5.74 3.80
C PHE A 254 -16.80 4.74 3.26
N SER A 255 -17.93 5.26 2.82
CA SER A 255 -18.96 4.46 2.15
C SER A 255 -18.82 4.58 0.62
N PRO A 256 -18.57 3.49 -0.10
CA PRO A 256 -18.54 3.48 -1.55
C PRO A 256 -19.84 4.02 -2.18
N GLU A 257 -20.98 3.74 -1.56
CA GLU A 257 -22.28 4.26 -1.99
C GLU A 257 -22.30 5.80 -2.05
N SER A 258 -21.55 6.48 -1.20
CA SER A 258 -21.43 7.93 -1.22
C SER A 258 -20.84 8.47 -2.54
N ILE A 259 -20.09 7.64 -3.27
CA ILE A 259 -19.47 7.98 -4.55
C ILE A 259 -20.28 7.42 -5.72
N LEU A 260 -20.61 6.12 -5.69
CA LEU A 260 -21.18 5.39 -6.83
C LEU A 260 -22.70 5.27 -6.78
N GLY A 261 -23.32 5.49 -5.62
CA GLY A 261 -24.75 5.25 -5.42
C GLY A 261 -25.07 3.75 -5.27
N ASP A 262 -24.55 2.92 -6.15
CA ASP A 262 -24.55 1.45 -6.06
C ASP A 262 -23.11 0.99 -6.26
N ALA A 263 -22.54 0.37 -5.24
CA ALA A 263 -21.14 -0.03 -5.23
C ALA A 263 -21.01 -1.51 -5.64
N PRO A 264 -20.63 -1.82 -6.89
CA PRO A 264 -20.41 -3.19 -7.30
C PRO A 264 -19.22 -3.80 -6.54
N PRO A 265 -19.20 -5.13 -6.34
CA PRO A 265 -18.03 -5.80 -5.79
C PRO A 265 -16.79 -5.51 -6.63
N LEU A 266 -15.68 -5.22 -5.95
CA LEU A 266 -14.38 -4.94 -6.58
C LEU A 266 -13.41 -6.11 -6.36
N PRO A 267 -12.48 -6.38 -7.28
CA PRO A 267 -11.37 -7.28 -7.01
C PRO A 267 -10.60 -6.81 -5.76
N ARG A 268 -10.42 -7.72 -4.80
CA ARG A 268 -9.62 -7.42 -3.63
C ARG A 268 -8.13 -7.47 -3.98
N PRO A 269 -7.38 -6.38 -3.82
CA PRO A 269 -5.94 -6.40 -4.02
C PRO A 269 -5.24 -7.22 -2.93
N ARG A 270 -4.05 -7.70 -3.20
CA ARG A 270 -3.19 -8.30 -2.18
C ARG A 270 -2.63 -7.22 -1.27
N PHE A 271 -2.54 -7.52 0.01
CA PHE A 271 -1.97 -6.62 1.00
C PHE A 271 -0.60 -7.11 1.43
N LEU A 272 0.43 -6.28 1.25
CA LEU A 272 1.79 -6.52 1.73
C LEU A 272 2.10 -5.55 2.87
N ALA A 273 2.25 -6.07 4.08
CA ALA A 273 2.65 -5.23 5.22
C ALA A 273 4.18 -5.06 5.22
N ILE A 274 4.63 -3.81 5.30
CA ILE A 274 6.06 -3.49 5.41
C ILE A 274 6.42 -3.52 6.88
N VAL A 275 7.38 -4.37 7.26
CA VAL A 275 7.76 -4.63 8.64
C VAL A 275 9.28 -4.58 8.81
N SER A 276 9.72 -4.07 9.96
CA SER A 276 11.15 -4.00 10.34
C SER A 276 11.49 -4.95 11.51
N SER A 277 10.53 -5.75 11.99
CA SER A 277 10.76 -6.65 13.12
C SER A 277 9.88 -7.90 13.05
N THR A 278 10.43 -9.02 13.49
CA THR A 278 9.71 -10.29 13.66
C THR A 278 8.49 -10.14 14.59
N MET A 279 8.61 -9.30 15.63
CA MET A 279 7.51 -9.05 16.55
C MET A 279 6.27 -8.47 15.85
N LEU A 280 6.47 -7.48 14.97
CA LEU A 280 5.37 -6.88 14.21
C LEU A 280 4.78 -7.88 13.23
N ALA A 281 5.61 -8.63 12.51
CA ALA A 281 5.13 -9.68 11.61
C ALA A 281 4.31 -10.74 12.34
N THR A 282 4.79 -11.22 13.50
CA THR A 282 4.07 -12.17 14.35
C THR A 282 2.74 -11.60 14.85
N TYR A 283 2.72 -10.34 15.28
CA TYR A 283 1.50 -9.67 15.71
C TYR A 283 0.45 -9.64 14.60
N LEU A 284 0.83 -9.19 13.40
CA LEU A 284 -0.08 -9.10 12.26
C LEU A 284 -0.57 -10.46 11.76
N SER A 285 0.18 -11.55 12.04
CA SER A 285 -0.17 -12.91 11.62
C SER A 285 -1.11 -13.65 12.56
N ARG A 286 -1.39 -13.12 13.77
CA ARG A 286 -2.12 -13.86 14.82
C ARG A 286 -3.56 -14.14 14.46
N GLU A 287 -4.23 -13.19 13.84
CA GLU A 287 -5.66 -13.27 13.52
C GLU A 287 -5.86 -13.15 12.01
N ASP A 288 -6.77 -13.94 11.46
CA ASP A 288 -7.05 -13.94 10.01
C ASP A 288 -7.48 -12.56 9.49
N ARG A 289 -8.22 -11.81 10.30
CA ARG A 289 -8.72 -10.47 9.95
C ARG A 289 -7.64 -9.37 9.93
N THR A 290 -6.47 -9.60 10.56
CA THR A 290 -5.34 -8.65 10.57
C THR A 290 -4.19 -9.11 9.69
N ARG A 291 -4.29 -10.36 9.20
CA ARG A 291 -3.22 -11.03 8.48
C ARG A 291 -3.05 -10.47 7.08
N PRO A 292 -1.85 -9.96 6.73
CA PRO A 292 -1.54 -9.57 5.37
C PRO A 292 -1.39 -10.79 4.46
N ASP A 293 -1.48 -10.59 3.14
CA ASP A 293 -1.21 -11.63 2.15
C ASP A 293 0.29 -11.95 2.05
N GLY A 294 1.15 -11.01 2.47
CA GLY A 294 2.60 -11.17 2.54
C GLY A 294 3.27 -10.03 3.30
N PHE A 295 4.58 -10.10 3.42
CA PHE A 295 5.41 -9.10 4.08
C PHE A 295 6.50 -8.58 3.15
N VAL A 296 6.81 -7.29 3.29
CA VAL A 296 8.06 -6.67 2.82
C VAL A 296 8.89 -6.38 4.06
N VAL A 297 10.09 -6.93 4.13
CA VAL A 297 10.98 -6.71 5.28
C VAL A 297 11.91 -5.54 5.00
N GLU A 298 11.86 -4.53 5.87
CA GLU A 298 12.79 -3.39 5.82
C GLU A 298 14.10 -3.77 6.51
N GLY A 299 15.20 -3.74 5.74
CA GLY A 299 16.55 -3.82 6.28
C GLY A 299 17.02 -2.44 6.78
N ILE A 300 18.21 -2.41 7.39
CA ILE A 300 18.83 -1.18 7.92
C ILE A 300 19.19 -0.17 6.82
N THR A 301 19.29 -0.62 5.58
CA THR A 301 19.58 0.21 4.41
C THR A 301 18.34 0.76 3.71
N ALA A 302 17.14 0.39 4.20
CA ALA A 302 15.89 0.85 3.61
C ALA A 302 15.75 2.37 3.75
N GLY A 303 15.38 3.03 2.66
CA GLY A 303 15.07 4.46 2.66
C GLY A 303 13.62 4.75 3.01
N GLY A 304 13.33 6.02 3.35
CA GLY A 304 11.98 6.51 3.60
C GLY A 304 11.56 6.44 5.07
N HIS A 305 10.24 6.36 5.32
CA HIS A 305 9.67 6.27 6.66
C HIS A 305 9.60 4.80 7.10
N SER A 306 10.42 4.42 8.07
CA SER A 306 10.37 3.10 8.68
C SER A 306 9.49 3.09 9.95
N ALA A 307 9.03 1.91 10.35
CA ALA A 307 8.42 1.73 11.66
C ALA A 307 9.51 1.90 12.74
N PRO A 308 9.31 2.76 13.75
CA PRO A 308 10.32 2.95 14.79
C PRO A 308 10.55 1.63 15.54
N PRO A 309 11.81 1.28 15.87
CA PRO A 309 12.10 0.12 16.69
C PRO A 309 11.40 0.27 18.04
N ARG A 310 10.77 -0.81 18.51
CA ARG A 310 10.15 -0.83 19.83
C ARG A 310 11.11 -1.50 20.81
N GLY A 311 11.31 -0.89 21.97
CA GLY A 311 12.17 -1.39 23.04
C GLY A 311 13.44 -0.56 23.19
N ARG A 312 14.39 -1.09 23.97
CA ARG A 312 15.69 -0.42 24.22
C ARG A 312 16.54 -0.56 22.96
N LEU A 313 16.93 0.58 22.40
CA LEU A 313 17.87 0.62 21.28
C LEU A 313 19.18 -0.07 21.69
N ARG A 314 19.61 -1.04 20.89
CA ARG A 314 20.93 -1.64 20.94
C ARG A 314 21.60 -1.36 19.61
N LEU A 315 22.67 -0.61 19.64
CA LEU A 315 23.51 -0.37 18.47
C LEU A 315 24.53 -1.50 18.38
N GLU A 316 24.62 -2.11 17.21
CA GLU A 316 25.71 -3.01 16.85
C GLU A 316 26.98 -2.19 16.53
N ALA A 317 28.12 -2.86 16.33
CA ALA A 317 29.42 -2.18 16.12
C ALA A 317 29.47 -1.36 14.81
N ASP A 318 28.57 -1.62 13.89
CA ASP A 318 28.40 -0.97 12.59
C ASP A 318 27.25 0.06 12.53
N GLY A 319 26.62 0.37 13.69
CA GLY A 319 25.51 1.34 13.83
C GLY A 319 24.18 0.63 13.93
#